data_f11405ab8a48ac8618fe723845e39d88
#
_entry.id   f11405ab8a48ac8618fe723845e39d88
#
_cell.length_a   1.000
_cell.length_b   1.000
_cell.length_c   1.000
_cell.angle_alpha   90.00
_cell.angle_beta   90.00
_cell.angle_gamma   90.00
#
_symmetry.space_group_name_H-M   'P 1'
#
loop_
_entity.id
_entity.type
_entity.pdbx_description
1 polymer ?
#
loop_
_entity_poly.entity_id
_entity_poly.type
_entity_poly.pdbx_seq_one_letter_code
_entity_poly.pdbx_strand_id
1 'polypeptide(L)' 'KNLIGQRVKELRTEKHISQKALAEQLQLAGYEFSDLTVLRIEQGTRFVPDYEVVALAEFFHVSCEYLLGVKKEK' A
#
# COMPACT_ATOMS: atom_id res chain seq x y z
N LYS A 1 -3.40 7.37 9.91
CA LYS A 1 -2.16 7.87 10.47
C LYS A 1 -1.06 6.88 10.18
N ASN A 2 -0.37 7.15 9.11
CA ASN A 2 0.65 6.24 8.63
C ASN A 2 1.70 7.01 7.85
N LEU A 3 2.84 6.35 7.58
CA LEU A 3 3.94 6.95 6.83
C LEU A 3 3.94 6.53 5.36
N ILE A 4 3.11 5.55 4.99
CA ILE A 4 3.25 4.88 3.69
C ILE A 4 2.28 5.38 2.63
N GLY A 5 1.28 6.17 3.02
CA GLY A 5 0.17 6.49 2.12
C GLY A 5 0.60 7.10 0.80
N GLN A 6 1.52 8.09 0.85
CA GLN A 6 2.00 8.77 -0.35
C GLN A 6 2.71 7.79 -1.29
N ARG A 7 3.58 6.93 -0.75
CA ARG A 7 4.30 5.94 -1.56
C ARG A 7 3.37 4.90 -2.16
N VAL A 8 2.36 4.47 -1.40
CA VAL A 8 1.35 3.53 -1.91
C VAL A 8 0.64 4.14 -3.11
N LYS A 9 0.22 5.40 -2.99
CA LYS A 9 -0.46 6.09 -4.09
C LYS A 9 0.45 6.21 -5.31
N GLU A 10 1.71 6.58 -5.12
CA GLU A 10 2.67 6.72 -6.21
C GLU A 10 2.89 5.38 -6.92
N LEU A 11 3.11 4.32 -6.14
CA LEU A 11 3.35 2.99 -6.72
C LEU A 11 2.12 2.46 -7.45
N ARG A 12 0.94 2.71 -6.89
CA ARG A 12 -0.30 2.29 -7.52
C ARG A 12 -0.52 3.00 -8.85
N THR A 13 -0.31 4.31 -8.87
CA THR A 13 -0.49 5.09 -10.10
C THR A 13 0.55 4.73 -11.15
N GLU A 14 1.77 4.39 -10.75
CA GLU A 14 2.78 3.90 -11.69
C GLU A 14 2.34 2.62 -12.39
N LYS A 15 1.59 1.77 -11.69
CA LYS A 15 1.07 0.53 -12.26
C LYS A 15 -0.23 0.74 -13.03
N HIS A 16 -0.77 1.95 -13.03
CA HIS A 16 -2.03 2.29 -13.72
C HIS A 16 -3.20 1.44 -13.23
N ILE A 17 -3.26 1.13 -11.93
CA ILE A 17 -4.37 0.39 -11.36
C ILE A 17 -5.17 1.28 -10.41
N SER A 18 -6.46 0.98 -10.28
CA SER A 18 -7.35 1.72 -9.40
C SER A 18 -7.17 1.27 -7.96
N GLN A 19 -7.72 2.04 -7.02
CA GLN A 19 -7.77 1.64 -5.62
C GLN A 19 -8.51 0.31 -5.46
N LYS A 20 -9.61 0.15 -6.19
CA LYS A 20 -10.39 -1.07 -6.16
C LYS A 20 -9.58 -2.26 -6.68
N ALA A 21 -8.85 -2.07 -7.78
CA ALA A 21 -8.02 -3.14 -8.35
C ALA A 21 -6.92 -3.56 -7.38
N LEU A 22 -6.28 -2.60 -6.73
CA LEU A 22 -5.27 -2.92 -5.70
C LEU A 22 -5.88 -3.73 -4.57
N ALA A 23 -7.05 -3.30 -4.08
CA ALA A 23 -7.73 -4.01 -3.00
C ALA A 23 -8.06 -5.45 -3.42
N GLU A 24 -8.54 -5.64 -4.63
CA GLU A 24 -8.87 -6.98 -5.14
C GLU A 24 -7.66 -7.88 -5.20
N GLN A 25 -6.51 -7.36 -5.63
CA GLN A 25 -5.28 -8.14 -5.69
C GLN A 25 -4.82 -8.55 -4.29
N LEU A 26 -4.94 -7.66 -3.32
CA LEU A 26 -4.56 -7.98 -1.95
C LEU A 26 -5.53 -8.98 -1.32
N GLN A 27 -6.81 -8.91 -1.66
CA GLN A 27 -7.79 -9.91 -1.22
C GLN A 27 -7.43 -11.30 -1.76
N LEU A 28 -7.01 -11.37 -3.02
CA LEU A 28 -6.59 -12.64 -3.60
C LEU A 28 -5.36 -13.22 -2.91
N ALA A 29 -4.52 -12.36 -2.36
CA ALA A 29 -3.35 -12.78 -1.61
C ALA A 29 -3.66 -13.13 -0.15
N GLY A 30 -4.93 -13.02 0.27
CA GLY A 30 -5.37 -13.43 1.59
C GLY A 30 -5.51 -12.30 2.60
N TYR A 31 -5.42 -11.04 2.17
CA TYR A 31 -5.54 -9.89 3.07
C TYR A 31 -6.91 -9.23 2.93
N GLU A 32 -7.44 -8.74 4.04
CA GLU A 32 -8.76 -8.10 4.04
C GLU A 32 -8.59 -6.62 3.69
N PHE A 33 -8.73 -6.31 2.40
CA PHE A 33 -8.66 -4.94 1.91
C PHE A 33 -9.94 -4.64 1.13
N SER A 34 -10.44 -3.42 1.27
CA SER A 34 -11.47 -2.87 0.40
C SER A 34 -10.89 -1.62 -0.29
N ASP A 35 -11.62 -1.12 -1.29
CA ASP A 35 -11.22 0.13 -1.93
C ASP A 35 -11.20 1.28 -0.93
N LEU A 36 -12.12 1.28 0.04
CA LEU A 36 -12.13 2.28 1.09
C LEU A 36 -10.89 2.18 1.98
N THR A 37 -10.43 0.96 2.26
CA THR A 37 -9.19 0.74 3.03
C THR A 37 -8.01 1.39 2.30
N VAL A 38 -7.89 1.14 0.99
CA VAL A 38 -6.81 1.71 0.19
C VAL A 38 -6.90 3.23 0.19
N LEU A 39 -8.10 3.78 -0.01
CA LEU A 39 -8.31 5.23 0.02
C LEU A 39 -7.80 5.85 1.32
N ARG A 40 -8.17 5.25 2.45
CA ARG A 40 -7.79 5.79 3.76
C ARG A 40 -6.30 5.67 4.03
N ILE A 41 -5.66 4.60 3.54
CA ILE A 41 -4.22 4.47 3.62
C ILE A 41 -3.56 5.60 2.84
N GLU A 42 -4.01 5.84 1.60
CA GLU A 42 -3.43 6.88 0.75
C GLU A 42 -3.65 8.28 1.30
N GLN A 43 -4.76 8.49 1.99
CA GLN A 43 -5.02 9.76 2.66
C GLN A 43 -4.20 9.95 3.94
N GLY A 44 -3.57 8.88 4.43
CA GLY A 44 -2.79 8.92 5.65
C GLY A 44 -3.61 8.89 6.93
N THR A 45 -4.92 8.65 6.82
CA THR A 45 -5.83 8.71 7.98
C THR A 45 -5.98 7.38 8.71
N ARG A 46 -5.57 6.28 8.08
CA ARG A 46 -5.75 4.94 8.65
C ARG A 46 -4.44 4.43 9.21
N PHE A 47 -4.49 3.85 10.39
CA PHE A 47 -3.36 3.10 10.93
C PHE A 47 -3.13 1.85 10.06
N VAL A 48 -1.87 1.54 9.75
CA VAL A 48 -1.53 0.39 8.93
C VAL A 48 -0.66 -0.55 9.78
N PRO A 49 -1.18 -1.72 10.14
CA PRO A 49 -0.39 -2.67 10.92
C PRO A 49 0.78 -3.22 10.10
N ASP A 50 1.76 -3.76 10.80
CA ASP A 50 3.02 -4.19 10.19
C ASP A 50 2.82 -5.22 9.08
N TYR A 51 1.90 -6.17 9.28
CA TYR A 51 1.67 -7.22 8.26
C TYR A 51 1.07 -6.64 6.97
N GLU A 52 0.32 -5.54 7.07
CA GLU A 52 -0.18 -4.87 5.86
C GLU A 52 0.93 -4.12 5.15
N VAL A 53 1.87 -3.54 5.89
CA VAL A 53 3.05 -2.91 5.29
C VAL A 53 3.83 -3.94 4.49
N VAL A 54 4.06 -5.12 5.06
CA VAL A 54 4.75 -6.21 4.37
C VAL A 54 3.98 -6.64 3.12
N ALA A 55 2.66 -6.78 3.22
CA ALA A 55 1.83 -7.19 2.08
C ALA A 55 1.94 -6.20 0.93
N LEU A 56 1.88 -4.91 1.23
CA LEU A 56 1.98 -3.87 0.21
C LEU A 56 3.38 -3.84 -0.41
N ALA A 57 4.41 -3.97 0.42
CA ALA A 57 5.79 -3.99 -0.07
C ALA A 57 5.99 -5.18 -1.03
N GLU A 58 5.50 -6.34 -0.67
CA GLU A 58 5.60 -7.53 -1.51
C GLU A 58 4.83 -7.37 -2.81
N PHE A 59 3.62 -6.83 -2.74
CA PHE A 59 2.82 -6.62 -3.95
C PHE A 59 3.54 -5.69 -4.93
N PHE A 60 4.11 -4.61 -4.42
CA PHE A 60 4.78 -3.63 -5.28
C PHE A 60 6.24 -3.96 -5.56
N HIS A 61 6.77 -5.05 -5.00
CA HIS A 61 8.17 -5.47 -5.17
C HIS A 61 9.15 -4.38 -4.72
N VAL A 62 8.86 -3.79 -3.58
CA VAL A 62 9.73 -2.78 -2.97
C VAL A 62 10.05 -3.20 -1.55
N SER A 63 11.09 -2.59 -0.96
CA SER A 63 11.43 -2.87 0.44
C SER A 63 10.43 -2.18 1.37
N CYS A 64 10.29 -2.71 2.57
CA CYS A 64 9.50 -2.05 3.60
C CYS A 64 10.08 -0.68 3.95
N GLU A 65 11.40 -0.56 3.94
CA GLU A 65 12.09 0.70 4.23
C GLU A 65 11.74 1.77 3.20
N TYR A 66 11.66 1.39 1.93
CA TYR A 66 11.23 2.34 0.89
C TYR A 66 9.80 2.78 1.16
N LEU A 67 8.91 1.83 1.44
CA LEU A 67 7.50 2.14 1.66
C LEU A 67 7.32 3.05 2.87
N LEU A 68 8.11 2.81 3.92
CA LEU A 68 8.05 3.62 5.15
C LEU A 68 8.74 4.98 5.01
N GLY A 69 9.45 5.20 3.89
CA GLY A 69 10.10 6.48 3.63
C GLY A 69 11.47 6.62 4.26
N VAL A 70 12.04 5.54 4.79
CA VAL A 70 13.38 5.60 5.41
C VAL A 70 14.49 5.31 4.42
N LYS A 71 14.13 4.84 3.22
CA LYS A 71 15.06 4.63 2.10
C LYS A 71 14.46 5.23 0.85
N LYS A 72 15.31 5.75 -0.03
CA LYS A 72 14.86 6.30 -1.32
C LYS A 72 14.88 5.26 -2.44
N GLU A 73 15.56 4.16 -2.23
CA GLU A 73 15.68 3.09 -3.22
C GLU A 73 14.62 2.03 -2.98
N LYS A 74 13.95 1.65 -4.06
CA LYS A 74 12.92 0.63 -3.98
C LYS A 74 13.51 -0.75 -3.65
#